data_00d6d66537abcc268d5224f8195c6b52
#
_entry.id   00d6d66537abcc268d5224f8195c6b52
#
_cell.length_a   1.000
_cell.length_b   1.000
_cell.length_c   1.000
_cell.angle_alpha   90.00
_cell.angle_beta   90.00
_cell.angle_gamma   90.00
#
_symmetry.space_group_name_H-M   'P 1'
#
loop_
_entity.id
_entity.type
_entity.pdbx_description
1 polymer ?
#
loop_
_entity_poly.entity_id
_entity_poly.type
_entity_poly.pdbx_seq_one_letter_code
_entity_poly.pdbx_strand_id
1 'polypeptide(L)'
;MGRLLLATSAGVLLLLLVVNAPTTKRIAPEDSHVAHPSPVQDKASLRPLQDRYKVLSKQLSQLVPSQPYIVVDTARNRLYVKQQEKVVLDAIASTGSGVILDKPGEGNSQWVFDTPRGEFLVKTKLTNPTWIKPDRAIIEEGLAVPQNAAERAEQGVLGDYALGFGKGYFIHGTLYTRLLGKNVTHGCIRLNDSDLKGVYTLARVGTPIMIF
;
A
#
# COMPACT_ATOMS: atom_id res chain seq x y z
N MET A 1 49.05 33.92 -43.56
CA MET A 1 49.91 32.80 -43.99
C MET A 1 49.23 31.54 -43.67
N GLY A 2 48.65 30.79 -44.51
CA GLY A 2 49.05 30.22 -45.78
C GLY A 2 48.65 28.76 -45.71
N ARG A 3 47.66 28.39 -46.53
CA ARG A 3 47.63 27.24 -47.45
C ARG A 3 47.82 25.85 -46.79
N LEU A 4 47.12 24.76 -47.14
CA LEU A 4 46.80 24.22 -48.46
C LEU A 4 45.77 23.09 -48.34
N LEU A 5 44.86 23.04 -49.27
CA LEU A 5 43.95 21.93 -49.64
C LEU A 5 44.77 20.73 -50.16
N LEU A 6 44.30 19.52 -49.88
CA LEU A 6 44.46 18.39 -50.79
C LEU A 6 43.28 17.41 -50.68
N ALA A 7 42.51 17.38 -51.75
CA ALA A 7 41.52 16.39 -52.02
C ALA A 7 42.21 15.15 -52.66
N THR A 8 41.82 13.95 -52.21
CA THR A 8 42.08 12.73 -52.96
C THR A 8 40.80 11.90 -53.09
N SER A 9 40.36 11.81 -54.31
CA SER A 9 39.34 10.94 -54.83
C SER A 9 39.88 9.49 -54.84
N ALA A 10 39.10 8.53 -54.35
CA ALA A 10 39.32 7.11 -54.65
C ALA A 10 37.97 6.39 -54.73
N GLY A 11 37.54 6.10 -55.85
CA GLY A 11 37.20 4.91 -56.58
C GLY A 11 36.21 3.99 -55.89
N VAL A 12 34.92 4.11 -56.29
CA VAL A 12 33.89 3.11 -56.01
C VAL A 12 34.10 1.92 -56.92
N LEU A 13 34.57 0.81 -56.36
CA LEU A 13 34.60 -0.48 -57.02
C LEU A 13 33.29 -1.23 -56.75
N LEU A 14 32.36 -1.24 -57.72
CA LEU A 14 31.10 -1.94 -57.63
C LEU A 14 31.34 -3.44 -57.89
N LEU A 15 31.42 -4.25 -56.84
CA LEU A 15 31.47 -5.71 -56.95
C LEU A 15 30.02 -6.26 -57.04
N LEU A 16 29.58 -6.64 -58.22
CA LEU A 16 28.36 -7.36 -58.44
C LEU A 16 28.52 -8.82 -57.96
N LEU A 17 28.06 -9.10 -56.74
CA LEU A 17 27.87 -10.46 -56.25
C LEU A 17 26.49 -10.97 -56.74
N VAL A 18 26.53 -11.86 -57.73
CA VAL A 18 25.40 -12.65 -58.14
C VAL A 18 25.10 -13.68 -57.03
N VAL A 19 24.14 -13.39 -56.17
CA VAL A 19 23.67 -14.34 -55.18
C VAL A 19 22.61 -15.23 -55.85
N ASN A 20 22.98 -16.50 -56.10
CA ASN A 20 22.04 -17.53 -56.43
C ASN A 20 21.06 -17.74 -55.29
N ALA A 21 19.82 -17.26 -55.42
CA ALA A 21 18.75 -17.50 -54.44
C ALA A 21 18.29 -18.96 -54.54
N PRO A 22 18.27 -19.71 -53.45
CA PRO A 22 17.65 -21.02 -53.43
C PRO A 22 16.12 -20.86 -53.61
N THR A 23 15.56 -21.62 -54.51
CA THR A 23 14.14 -21.71 -54.76
C THR A 23 13.43 -22.21 -53.52
N THR A 24 12.88 -21.29 -52.73
CA THR A 24 12.00 -21.64 -51.63
C THR A 24 10.66 -22.16 -52.19
N LYS A 25 10.46 -23.45 -52.03
CA LYS A 25 9.20 -24.13 -52.29
C LYS A 25 8.15 -23.46 -51.34
N ARG A 26 7.21 -22.72 -51.94
CA ARG A 26 6.07 -22.18 -51.18
C ARG A 26 5.29 -23.37 -50.62
N ILE A 27 5.38 -23.57 -49.31
CA ILE A 27 4.43 -24.40 -48.58
C ILE A 27 3.14 -23.57 -48.51
N ALA A 28 2.08 -24.08 -49.10
CA ALA A 28 0.76 -23.50 -48.98
C ALA A 28 0.40 -23.43 -47.47
N PRO A 29 -0.25 -22.36 -47.02
CA PRO A 29 -0.73 -22.33 -45.63
C PRO A 29 -1.74 -23.46 -45.48
N GLU A 30 -1.42 -24.40 -44.61
CA GLU A 30 -2.34 -25.41 -44.14
C GLU A 30 -3.42 -24.64 -43.36
N ASP A 31 -4.65 -24.62 -43.90
CA ASP A 31 -5.82 -24.07 -43.23
C ASP A 31 -6.04 -24.87 -41.94
N SER A 32 -5.36 -24.47 -40.89
CA SER A 32 -5.73 -24.86 -39.54
C SER A 32 -7.05 -24.15 -39.22
N HIS A 33 -8.16 -24.79 -39.53
CA HIS A 33 -9.45 -24.47 -38.95
C HIS A 33 -9.33 -24.61 -37.43
N VAL A 34 -8.88 -23.53 -36.76
CA VAL A 34 -9.12 -23.36 -35.35
C VAL A 34 -10.64 -23.21 -35.22
N ALA A 35 -11.28 -24.31 -34.86
CA ALA A 35 -12.70 -24.30 -34.58
C ALA A 35 -12.94 -23.31 -33.42
N HIS A 36 -13.40 -22.13 -33.77
CA HIS A 36 -13.89 -21.18 -32.74
C HIS A 36 -15.09 -21.87 -32.09
N PRO A 37 -15.09 -22.04 -30.74
CA PRO A 37 -16.24 -22.62 -30.07
C PRO A 37 -17.48 -21.79 -30.35
N SER A 38 -18.53 -22.46 -30.83
CA SER A 38 -19.80 -21.81 -31.18
C SER A 38 -20.37 -21.06 -29.96
N PRO A 39 -20.83 -19.81 -30.14
CA PRO A 39 -21.31 -18.98 -29.00
C PRO A 39 -22.55 -19.55 -28.28
N VAL A 40 -23.18 -20.59 -28.82
CA VAL A 40 -24.36 -21.22 -28.19
C VAL A 40 -24.01 -22.24 -27.10
N GLN A 41 -22.83 -22.89 -27.17
CA GLN A 41 -22.37 -23.83 -26.12
C GLN A 41 -21.90 -23.11 -24.86
N ASP A 42 -21.42 -21.89 -24.96
CA ASP A 42 -20.94 -21.08 -23.83
C ASP A 42 -22.06 -20.63 -22.89
N LYS A 43 -23.27 -20.35 -23.39
CA LYS A 43 -24.38 -19.86 -22.57
C LYS A 43 -24.92 -20.91 -21.58
N ALA A 44 -24.90 -22.18 -21.97
CA ALA A 44 -25.38 -23.27 -21.11
C ALA A 44 -24.38 -23.58 -19.99
N SER A 45 -23.06 -23.40 -20.23
CA SER A 45 -22.00 -23.60 -19.24
C SER A 45 -21.86 -22.42 -18.27
N LEU A 46 -22.29 -21.21 -18.65
CA LEU A 46 -22.19 -20.01 -17.83
C LEU A 46 -23.28 -19.94 -16.72
N ARG A 47 -24.45 -20.53 -16.93
CA ARG A 47 -25.54 -20.50 -15.94
C ARG A 47 -25.14 -21.06 -14.55
N PRO A 48 -24.55 -22.25 -14.45
CA PRO A 48 -24.14 -22.79 -13.15
C PRO A 48 -23.08 -21.92 -12.47
N LEU A 49 -22.17 -21.30 -13.24
CA LEU A 49 -21.18 -20.38 -12.72
C LEU A 49 -21.80 -19.08 -12.21
N GLN A 50 -22.78 -18.54 -12.95
CA GLN A 50 -23.54 -17.36 -12.51
C GLN A 50 -24.33 -17.61 -11.23
N ASP A 51 -24.99 -18.78 -11.13
CA ASP A 51 -25.73 -19.14 -9.94
C ASP A 51 -24.83 -19.35 -8.74
N ARG A 52 -23.68 -20.01 -8.94
CA ARG A 52 -22.66 -20.15 -7.89
C ARG A 52 -22.09 -18.80 -7.47
N TYR A 53 -21.82 -17.89 -8.40
CA TYR A 53 -21.37 -16.54 -8.13
C TYR A 53 -22.40 -15.78 -7.26
N LYS A 54 -23.71 -15.85 -7.61
CA LYS A 54 -24.77 -15.21 -6.81
C LYS A 54 -24.82 -15.75 -5.39
N VAL A 55 -24.70 -17.07 -5.21
CA VAL A 55 -24.71 -17.70 -3.89
C VAL A 55 -23.50 -17.25 -3.08
N LEU A 56 -22.29 -17.31 -3.67
CA LEU A 56 -21.07 -16.90 -2.99
C LEU A 56 -21.06 -15.40 -2.68
N SER A 57 -21.51 -14.56 -3.60
CA SER A 57 -21.65 -13.11 -3.36
C SER A 57 -22.60 -12.81 -2.20
N LYS A 58 -23.72 -13.54 -2.12
CA LYS A 58 -24.65 -13.41 -0.98
C LYS A 58 -24.02 -13.86 0.33
N GLN A 59 -23.29 -14.96 0.32
CA GLN A 59 -22.56 -15.43 1.51
C GLN A 59 -21.49 -14.44 1.96
N LEU A 60 -20.71 -13.89 1.03
CA LEU A 60 -19.71 -12.86 1.32
C LEU A 60 -20.35 -11.61 1.90
N SER A 61 -21.47 -11.14 1.33
CA SER A 61 -22.15 -9.94 1.83
C SER A 61 -22.67 -10.10 3.27
N GLN A 62 -22.94 -11.32 3.71
CA GLN A 62 -23.35 -11.62 5.10
C GLN A 62 -22.18 -11.56 6.08
N LEU A 63 -20.94 -11.74 5.61
CA LEU A 63 -19.72 -11.64 6.43
C LEU A 63 -19.24 -10.20 6.61
N VAL A 64 -19.73 -9.28 5.75
CA VAL A 64 -19.36 -7.87 5.83
C VAL A 64 -20.04 -7.22 7.03
N PRO A 65 -19.30 -6.49 7.90
CA PRO A 65 -19.92 -5.78 9.02
C PRO A 65 -21.00 -4.82 8.56
N SER A 66 -22.16 -4.85 9.20
CA SER A 66 -23.28 -3.90 8.93
C SER A 66 -22.97 -2.47 9.36
N GLN A 67 -22.03 -2.32 10.29
CA GLN A 67 -21.53 -1.06 10.84
C GLN A 67 -20.33 -0.59 10.06
N PRO A 68 -19.97 0.72 10.12
CA PRO A 68 -18.73 1.20 9.56
C PRO A 68 -17.51 0.42 10.11
N TYR A 69 -16.57 0.10 9.26
CA TYR A 69 -15.32 -0.55 9.62
C TYR A 69 -14.14 0.08 8.86
N ILE A 70 -12.96 -0.04 9.43
CA ILE A 70 -11.73 0.53 8.89
C ILE A 70 -10.92 -0.58 8.24
N VAL A 71 -10.38 -0.31 7.06
CA VAL A 71 -9.46 -1.19 6.35
C VAL A 71 -8.16 -0.43 6.10
N VAL A 72 -7.03 -0.99 6.47
CA VAL A 72 -5.71 -0.41 6.25
C VAL A 72 -4.90 -1.31 5.34
N ASP A 73 -4.56 -0.79 4.16
CA ASP A 73 -3.65 -1.41 3.19
C ASP A 73 -2.25 -0.84 3.42
N THR A 74 -1.39 -1.59 4.13
CA THR A 74 -0.04 -1.15 4.45
C THR A 74 0.88 -1.16 3.24
N ALA A 75 0.58 -1.96 2.23
CA ALA A 75 1.37 -2.03 1.00
C ALA A 75 1.14 -0.82 0.10
N ARG A 76 -0.09 -0.27 0.10
CA ARG A 76 -0.45 0.92 -0.67
C ARG A 76 -0.46 2.20 0.15
N ASN A 77 -0.23 2.10 1.46
CA ASN A 77 -0.33 3.23 2.40
C ASN A 77 -1.68 3.96 2.29
N ARG A 78 -2.77 3.18 2.36
CA ARG A 78 -4.13 3.68 2.30
C ARG A 78 -4.96 3.23 3.50
N LEU A 79 -5.83 4.10 3.94
CA LEU A 79 -6.86 3.79 4.92
C LEU A 79 -8.23 4.04 4.30
N TYR A 80 -9.11 3.06 4.41
CA TYR A 80 -10.48 3.14 3.94
C TYR A 80 -11.42 3.02 5.14
N VAL A 81 -12.45 3.87 5.19
CA VAL A 81 -13.63 3.57 5.99
C VAL A 81 -14.68 3.02 5.04
N LYS A 82 -15.17 1.83 5.36
CA LYS A 82 -16.21 1.15 4.57
C LYS A 82 -17.47 1.03 5.38
N GLN A 83 -18.61 1.10 4.70
CA GLN A 83 -19.91 0.79 5.24
C GLN A 83 -20.57 -0.20 4.30
N GLN A 84 -20.80 -1.40 4.80
CA GLN A 84 -21.10 -2.55 3.96
C GLN A 84 -20.00 -2.72 2.88
N GLU A 85 -20.32 -2.79 1.60
CA GLU A 85 -19.34 -2.92 0.52
C GLU A 85 -18.83 -1.58 -0.02
N LYS A 86 -19.43 -0.44 0.43
CA LYS A 86 -19.07 0.89 -0.09
C LYS A 86 -17.91 1.51 0.68
N VAL A 87 -16.97 2.08 -0.04
CA VAL A 87 -15.96 2.98 0.52
C VAL A 87 -16.61 4.34 0.74
N VAL A 88 -16.70 4.78 2.00
CA VAL A 88 -17.27 6.08 2.39
C VAL A 88 -16.18 7.12 2.68
N LEU A 89 -14.94 6.67 2.92
CA LEU A 89 -13.78 7.52 3.04
C LEU A 89 -12.56 6.75 2.52
N ASP A 90 -11.70 7.43 1.78
CA ASP A 90 -10.44 6.91 1.23
C ASP A 90 -9.33 7.92 1.50
N ALA A 91 -8.36 7.56 2.34
CA ALA A 91 -7.31 8.43 2.84
C ALA A 91 -5.91 7.90 2.52
N ILE A 92 -4.98 8.80 2.26
CA ILE A 92 -3.55 8.50 2.24
C ILE A 92 -3.09 8.31 3.68
N ALA A 93 -2.45 7.20 3.96
CA ALA A 93 -1.93 6.87 5.28
C ALA A 93 -0.40 6.71 5.26
N SER A 94 0.24 6.91 6.41
CA SER A 94 1.61 6.44 6.63
C SER A 94 1.59 5.35 7.68
N THR A 95 2.40 4.32 7.46
CA THR A 95 2.45 3.11 8.28
C THR A 95 3.85 2.83 8.79
N GLY A 96 4.04 1.74 9.51
CA GLY A 96 5.33 1.32 10.09
C GLY A 96 6.45 1.24 9.06
N SER A 97 7.64 1.67 9.48
CA SER A 97 8.83 1.72 8.62
C SER A 97 9.45 0.34 8.36
N GLY A 98 9.15 -0.65 9.19
CA GLY A 98 9.81 -1.96 9.18
C GLY A 98 11.24 -1.93 9.74
N VAL A 99 11.72 -0.80 10.24
CA VAL A 99 13.04 -0.67 10.86
C VAL A 99 13.13 -1.55 12.10
N ILE A 100 14.27 -2.19 12.29
CA ILE A 100 14.59 -3.00 13.47
C ILE A 100 15.58 -2.22 14.33
N LEU A 101 15.29 -2.07 15.60
CA LEU A 101 16.15 -1.39 16.57
C LEU A 101 16.42 -2.31 17.75
N ASP A 102 17.69 -2.48 18.10
CA ASP A 102 18.11 -3.26 19.27
C ASP A 102 17.70 -2.57 20.56
N LYS A 103 17.21 -3.34 21.53
CA LYS A 103 16.89 -2.80 22.85
C LYS A 103 18.13 -2.75 23.72
N PRO A 104 18.49 -1.59 24.25
CA PRO A 104 19.66 -1.49 25.14
C PRO A 104 19.50 -2.36 26.38
N GLY A 105 20.51 -3.18 26.68
CA GLY A 105 20.56 -3.99 27.90
C GLY A 105 19.68 -5.24 27.93
N GLU A 106 18.93 -5.54 26.85
CA GLU A 106 18.02 -6.69 26.79
C GLU A 106 18.56 -7.84 25.87
N GLY A 107 19.86 -7.98 25.73
CA GLY A 107 20.47 -9.02 24.90
C GLY A 107 20.06 -8.91 23.42
N ASN A 108 19.48 -9.99 22.85
CA ASN A 108 19.03 -10.03 21.46
C ASN A 108 17.58 -9.53 21.27
N SER A 109 17.03 -8.79 22.21
CA SER A 109 15.67 -8.26 22.12
C SER A 109 15.62 -7.03 21.21
N GLN A 110 14.61 -6.95 20.34
CA GLN A 110 14.50 -5.91 19.33
C GLN A 110 13.10 -5.29 19.30
N TRP A 111 13.01 -4.04 18.88
CA TRP A 111 11.77 -3.43 18.41
C TRP A 111 11.73 -3.54 16.89
N VAL A 112 10.59 -3.95 16.38
CA VAL A 112 10.27 -3.89 14.96
C VAL A 112 9.22 -2.80 14.76
N PHE A 113 9.52 -1.81 13.95
CA PHE A 113 8.64 -0.65 13.73
C PHE A 113 7.61 -0.93 12.64
N ASP A 114 6.87 -2.02 12.81
CA ASP A 114 5.87 -2.45 11.85
C ASP A 114 4.45 -2.13 12.34
N THR A 115 3.57 -1.79 11.40
CA THR A 115 2.13 -1.70 11.71
C THR A 115 1.60 -3.12 11.84
N PRO A 116 1.01 -3.49 13.00
CA PRO A 116 0.57 -4.86 13.22
C PRO A 116 -0.56 -5.22 12.26
N ARG A 117 -0.44 -6.38 11.60
CA ARG A 117 -1.46 -6.92 10.70
C ARG A 117 -2.46 -7.78 11.46
N GLY A 118 -3.67 -7.86 10.94
CA GLY A 118 -4.76 -8.66 11.52
C GLY A 118 -6.01 -7.84 11.80
N GLU A 119 -6.83 -8.37 12.69
CA GLU A 119 -8.10 -7.77 13.08
C GLU A 119 -7.98 -7.11 14.45
N PHE A 120 -8.46 -5.87 14.53
CA PHE A 120 -8.45 -5.05 15.74
C PHE A 120 -9.80 -4.38 15.91
N LEU A 121 -9.98 -3.74 17.06
CA LEU A 121 -11.12 -2.87 17.35
C LEU A 121 -10.61 -1.51 17.82
N VAL A 122 -11.31 -0.46 17.48
CA VAL A 122 -11.12 0.85 18.13
C VAL A 122 -11.42 0.67 19.62
N LYS A 123 -10.42 0.84 20.47
CA LYS A 123 -10.53 0.71 21.93
C LYS A 123 -10.75 2.04 22.63
N THR A 124 -10.14 3.11 22.11
CA THR A 124 -10.24 4.45 22.65
C THR A 124 -10.36 5.48 21.56
N LYS A 125 -11.06 6.58 21.87
CA LYS A 125 -11.12 7.79 21.04
C LYS A 125 -10.70 8.97 21.91
N LEU A 126 -9.71 9.71 21.45
CA LEU A 126 -9.12 10.84 22.18
C LEU A 126 -9.26 12.11 21.35
N THR A 127 -9.50 13.22 22.03
CA THR A 127 -9.45 14.58 21.48
C THR A 127 -8.27 15.31 22.13
N ASN A 128 -7.54 16.09 21.35
CA ASN A 128 -6.33 16.81 21.79
C ASN A 128 -5.36 15.90 22.57
N PRO A 129 -4.98 14.71 22.00
CA PRO A 129 -4.18 13.76 22.74
C PRO A 129 -2.77 14.28 23.00
N THR A 130 -2.27 14.08 24.22
CA THR A 130 -0.86 14.26 24.53
C THR A 130 -0.11 12.97 24.18
N TRP A 131 0.94 13.09 23.40
CA TRP A 131 1.82 11.96 23.09
C TRP A 131 2.88 11.80 24.17
N ILE A 132 2.92 10.62 24.77
CA ILE A 132 4.05 10.26 25.63
C ILE A 132 5.02 9.49 24.75
N LYS A 133 6.15 10.14 24.44
CA LYS A 133 7.18 9.59 23.55
C LYS A 133 7.73 8.30 24.14
N PRO A 134 7.60 7.15 23.44
CA PRO A 134 8.07 5.87 23.96
C PRO A 134 9.60 5.76 23.89
N ASP A 135 10.17 4.92 24.73
CA ASP A 135 11.63 4.69 24.81
C ASP A 135 12.25 4.45 23.45
N ARG A 136 11.62 3.60 22.63
CA ARG A 136 12.10 3.28 21.27
C ARG A 136 12.29 4.50 20.37
N ALA A 137 11.39 5.50 20.49
CA ALA A 137 11.49 6.71 19.69
C ALA A 137 12.61 7.65 20.17
N ILE A 138 12.83 7.68 21.48
CA ILE A 138 13.90 8.48 22.09
C ILE A 138 15.27 7.86 21.76
N ILE A 139 15.37 6.54 21.87
CA ILE A 139 16.61 5.80 21.60
C ILE A 139 16.97 5.83 20.10
N GLU A 140 15.99 5.74 19.20
CA GLU A 140 16.20 5.88 17.76
C GLU A 140 16.81 7.26 17.41
N GLU A 141 16.46 8.30 18.16
CA GLU A 141 17.05 9.64 18.01
C GLU A 141 18.43 9.77 18.67
N GLY A 142 18.96 8.70 19.26
CA GLY A 142 20.25 8.71 19.96
C GLY A 142 20.22 9.43 21.29
N LEU A 143 19.05 9.62 21.90
CA LEU A 143 18.87 10.35 23.14
C LEU A 143 18.74 9.41 24.34
N ALA A 144 19.09 9.91 25.53
CA ALA A 144 18.84 9.22 26.80
C ALA A 144 17.35 9.30 27.16
N VAL A 145 16.78 8.17 27.62
CA VAL A 145 15.37 8.10 28.03
C VAL A 145 15.16 8.82 29.36
N PRO A 146 14.36 9.90 29.40
CA PRO A 146 14.03 10.57 30.66
C PRO A 146 13.26 9.65 31.60
N GLN A 147 13.58 9.73 32.89
CA GLN A 147 12.89 8.95 33.93
C GLN A 147 11.48 9.50 34.22
N ASN A 148 11.30 10.81 34.07
CA ASN A 148 10.00 11.45 34.27
C ASN A 148 9.17 11.43 33.01
N ALA A 149 7.96 10.85 33.07
CA ALA A 149 7.03 10.80 31.96
C ALA A 149 6.59 12.19 31.45
N ALA A 150 6.58 13.21 32.32
CA ALA A 150 6.24 14.58 31.91
C ALA A 150 7.26 15.18 30.93
N GLU A 151 8.53 14.78 31.01
CA GLU A 151 9.58 15.21 30.08
C GLU A 151 9.48 14.58 28.70
N ARG A 152 8.64 13.56 28.58
CA ARG A 152 8.35 12.84 27.33
C ARG A 152 7.02 13.23 26.71
N ALA A 153 6.28 14.14 27.36
CA ALA A 153 4.95 14.55 26.94
C ALA A 153 5.03 15.63 25.86
N GLU A 154 4.49 15.35 24.67
CA GLU A 154 4.43 16.28 23.56
C GLU A 154 2.97 16.49 23.12
N GLN A 155 2.56 17.74 23.01
CA GLN A 155 1.23 18.11 22.54
C GLN A 155 1.25 18.41 21.03
N GLY A 156 0.11 18.14 20.35
CA GLY A 156 -0.09 18.46 18.95
C GLY A 156 0.56 17.47 17.96
N VAL A 157 1.49 16.62 18.39
CA VAL A 157 2.20 15.66 17.53
C VAL A 157 1.25 14.63 16.92
N LEU A 158 0.20 14.26 17.66
CA LEU A 158 -0.80 13.29 17.21
C LEU A 158 -1.99 13.95 16.49
N GLY A 159 -1.97 15.28 16.29
CA GLY A 159 -3.10 16.04 15.77
C GLY A 159 -4.26 16.16 16.77
N ASP A 160 -5.41 16.64 16.31
CA ASP A 160 -6.59 16.92 17.14
C ASP A 160 -7.29 15.67 17.66
N TYR A 161 -7.09 14.52 17.01
CA TYR A 161 -7.79 13.26 17.29
C TYR A 161 -6.84 12.08 17.29
N ALA A 162 -7.16 11.06 18.08
CA ALA A 162 -6.53 9.75 17.98
C ALA A 162 -7.53 8.63 18.27
N LEU A 163 -7.39 7.51 17.54
CA LEU A 163 -8.13 6.27 17.76
C LEU A 163 -7.12 5.19 18.16
N GLY A 164 -7.14 4.76 19.41
CA GLY A 164 -6.29 3.68 19.90
C GLY A 164 -6.88 2.32 19.57
N PHE A 165 -6.05 1.38 19.07
CA PHE A 165 -6.49 0.02 18.76
C PHE A 165 -5.71 -1.07 19.52
N GLY A 166 -4.90 -0.66 20.46
CA GLY A 166 -4.23 -1.55 21.43
C GLY A 166 -2.71 -1.50 21.35
N LYS A 167 -2.06 -1.97 22.41
CA LYS A 167 -0.59 -2.05 22.53
C LYS A 167 0.14 -0.74 22.21
N GLY A 168 -0.49 0.42 22.48
CA GLY A 168 0.09 1.74 22.19
C GLY A 168 0.05 2.16 20.72
N TYR A 169 -0.67 1.44 19.85
CA TYR A 169 -0.88 1.82 18.46
C TYR A 169 -2.12 2.69 18.29
N PHE A 170 -1.99 3.72 17.44
CA PHE A 170 -3.04 4.69 17.17
C PHE A 170 -3.17 4.95 15.67
N ILE A 171 -4.40 5.31 15.25
CA ILE A 171 -4.64 6.08 14.05
C ILE A 171 -4.73 7.54 14.50
N HIS A 172 -3.86 8.41 13.98
CA HIS A 172 -3.73 9.79 14.46
C HIS A 172 -3.26 10.75 13.36
N GLY A 173 -3.21 12.04 13.64
CA GLY A 173 -2.73 13.08 12.75
C GLY A 173 -1.21 13.15 12.65
N THR A 174 -0.71 14.13 11.92
CA THR A 174 0.73 14.38 11.80
C THR A 174 1.03 15.82 11.44
N LEU A 175 2.07 16.37 12.07
CA LEU A 175 2.66 17.64 11.65
C LEU A 175 3.50 17.50 10.36
N TYR A 176 3.88 16.28 10.00
CA TYR A 176 4.80 15.99 8.89
C TYR A 176 4.05 15.49 7.65
N THR A 177 3.15 16.31 7.11
CA THR A 177 2.27 15.96 5.98
C THR A 177 3.03 15.55 4.71
N ARG A 178 4.26 16.07 4.50
CA ARG A 178 5.16 15.68 3.39
C ARG A 178 5.58 14.21 3.41
N LEU A 179 5.42 13.52 4.54
CA LEU A 179 5.75 12.10 4.70
C LEU A 179 4.53 11.19 4.57
N LEU A 180 3.34 11.74 4.34
CA LEU A 180 2.14 10.93 4.11
C LEU A 180 2.31 10.04 2.87
N GLY A 181 1.76 8.84 2.95
CA GLY A 181 1.89 7.83 1.92
C GLY A 181 3.19 7.03 1.97
N LYS A 182 3.98 7.15 3.04
CA LYS A 182 5.26 6.45 3.22
C LYS A 182 5.26 5.58 4.47
N ASN A 183 6.10 4.54 4.45
CA ASN A 183 6.37 3.69 5.61
C ASN A 183 7.45 4.35 6.48
N VAL A 184 7.04 5.16 7.46
CA VAL A 184 7.95 6.02 8.25
C VAL A 184 7.58 6.11 9.72
N THR A 185 6.67 5.25 10.22
CA THR A 185 6.23 5.30 11.61
C THR A 185 6.80 4.15 12.44
N HIS A 186 6.67 4.24 13.76
CA HIS A 186 6.97 3.12 14.67
C HIS A 186 5.82 2.10 14.78
N GLY A 187 4.91 2.08 13.79
CA GLY A 187 3.78 1.18 13.72
C GLY A 187 2.41 1.85 13.85
N CYS A 188 2.33 3.12 14.27
CA CYS A 188 1.09 3.89 14.21
C CYS A 188 0.71 4.23 12.77
N ILE A 189 -0.55 4.57 12.56
CA ILE A 189 -1.11 4.95 11.27
C ILE A 189 -1.34 6.45 11.29
N ARG A 190 -0.67 7.20 10.40
CA ARG A 190 -0.78 8.66 10.31
C ARG A 190 -1.65 9.08 9.15
N LEU A 191 -2.52 10.05 9.39
CA LEU A 191 -3.39 10.68 8.40
C LEU A 191 -3.17 12.20 8.41
N ASN A 192 -3.64 12.89 7.36
CA ASN A 192 -3.83 14.34 7.46
C ASN A 192 -5.03 14.65 8.37
N ASP A 193 -5.14 15.91 8.82
CA ASP A 193 -6.15 16.31 9.80
C ASP A 193 -7.59 16.19 9.27
N SER A 194 -7.80 16.48 7.99
CA SER A 194 -9.13 16.40 7.35
C SER A 194 -9.62 14.95 7.31
N ASP A 195 -8.78 14.03 6.83
CA ASP A 195 -9.11 12.61 6.74
C ASP A 195 -9.26 11.99 8.13
N LEU A 196 -8.37 12.35 9.07
CA LEU A 196 -8.46 11.92 10.45
C LEU A 196 -9.78 12.33 11.10
N LYS A 197 -10.22 13.57 10.92
CA LYS A 197 -11.52 14.05 11.41
C LYS A 197 -12.67 13.22 10.82
N GLY A 198 -12.60 12.90 9.52
CA GLY A 198 -13.57 12.04 8.86
C GLY A 198 -13.62 10.64 9.48
N VAL A 199 -12.45 9.98 9.63
CA VAL A 199 -12.34 8.67 10.27
C VAL A 199 -12.84 8.72 11.72
N TYR A 200 -12.44 9.73 12.47
CA TYR A 200 -12.86 9.91 13.86
C TYR A 200 -14.39 10.08 13.99
N THR A 201 -15.03 10.78 13.08
CA THR A 201 -16.48 10.98 13.07
C THR A 201 -17.25 9.71 12.75
N LEU A 202 -16.75 8.94 11.77
CA LEU A 202 -17.39 7.71 11.30
C LEU A 202 -17.19 6.52 12.24
N ALA A 203 -16.04 6.45 12.91
CA ALA A 203 -15.68 5.37 13.80
C ALA A 203 -16.18 5.63 15.23
N ARG A 204 -16.47 4.56 15.96
CA ARG A 204 -16.80 4.55 17.39
C ARG A 204 -15.97 3.50 18.11
N VAL A 205 -15.94 3.53 19.44
CA VAL A 205 -15.36 2.42 20.22
C VAL A 205 -16.09 1.13 19.84
N GLY A 206 -15.30 0.08 19.55
CA GLY A 206 -15.80 -1.19 19.00
C GLY A 206 -15.82 -1.25 17.46
N THR A 207 -15.52 -0.15 16.73
CA THR A 207 -15.40 -0.22 15.27
C THR A 207 -14.30 -1.19 14.86
N PRO A 208 -14.61 -2.18 13.97
CA PRO A 208 -13.58 -3.11 13.47
C PRO A 208 -12.51 -2.39 12.64
N ILE A 209 -11.27 -2.86 12.78
CA ILE A 209 -10.11 -2.43 11.98
C ILE A 209 -9.45 -3.68 11.42
N MET A 210 -9.31 -3.75 10.11
CA MET A 210 -8.62 -4.82 9.38
C MET A 210 -7.34 -4.23 8.78
N ILE A 211 -6.18 -4.79 9.11
CA ILE A 211 -4.85 -4.32 8.65
C ILE A 211 -4.16 -5.47 7.92
N PHE A 212 -3.72 -5.26 6.68
CA PHE A 212 -3.01 -6.23 5.84
C PHE A 212 -1.88 -5.61 5.00
#